data_a7adc2ba44ca4dd200de623520f9e9a3
#
_entry.id   a7adc2ba44ca4dd200de623520f9e9a3
#
_cell.length_a   1.000
_cell.length_b   1.000
_cell.length_c   1.000
_cell.angle_alpha   90.00
_cell.angle_beta   90.00
_cell.angle_gamma   90.00
#
_symmetry.space_group_name_H-M   'P 1'
#
loop_
_entity.id
_entity.type
_entity.pdbx_description
1 polymer ?
#
loop_
_entity_poly.entity_id
_entity_poly.type
_entity_poly.pdbx_seq_one_letter_code
_entity_poly.pdbx_strand_id
1 'polypeptide(L)'
;MKIVVFGGDGFCGWPTSLKLAAEGHSVVIVDNLSRRAIDEQLSSGSLTNIAPIKQRILSAQKFVGDIRFEFLDICKDPAGLGNLLRREKPHTVVHFAEQRAAPYSMIGDGERRYTVDNNVTSTHNICSAIVEIDRNINIVHLGTMGVYGYSKVFGSIPEGYLNIQIKSTKKDADVLYLANPGSIYHMTKYLDQLVFQFYNKNWGLKITDLHQGIVWGTETAQTSLAPDLTNRFDYDGIYGTVMNRFISQAANGMVCH
;
A
#
# COMPACT_ATOMS: atom_id res chain seq x y z
N MET A 1 -3.38 17.93 -10.47
CA MET A 1 -2.02 17.70 -9.93
C MET A 1 -1.40 16.49 -10.63
N LYS A 2 -0.06 16.33 -10.56
CA LYS A 2 0.60 15.10 -10.97
C LYS A 2 0.83 14.21 -9.74
N ILE A 3 0.42 12.95 -9.83
CA ILE A 3 0.48 11.98 -8.74
C ILE A 3 1.17 10.71 -9.23
N VAL A 4 2.14 10.21 -8.47
CA VAL A 4 2.74 8.89 -8.72
C VAL A 4 2.16 7.91 -7.72
N VAL A 5 1.66 6.76 -8.20
CA VAL A 5 1.08 5.70 -7.38
C VAL A 5 1.95 4.46 -7.48
N PHE A 6 2.75 4.20 -6.47
CA PHE A 6 3.54 2.98 -6.33
C PHE A 6 2.65 1.81 -5.88
N GLY A 7 2.76 0.68 -6.55
CA GLY A 7 1.87 -0.48 -6.34
C GLY A 7 0.48 -0.30 -6.97
N GLY A 8 0.43 0.46 -8.07
CA GLY A 8 -0.83 0.88 -8.67
C GLY A 8 -1.59 -0.22 -9.44
N ASP A 9 -1.00 -1.39 -9.72
CA ASP A 9 -1.72 -2.55 -10.28
C ASP A 9 -2.40 -3.40 -9.18
N GLY A 10 -2.10 -3.11 -7.92
CA GLY A 10 -2.61 -3.85 -6.76
C GLY A 10 -4.07 -3.55 -6.41
N PHE A 11 -4.56 -4.26 -5.39
CA PHE A 11 -5.96 -4.21 -4.93
C PHE A 11 -6.44 -2.81 -4.53
N CYS A 12 -5.64 -2.05 -3.78
CA CYS A 12 -5.95 -0.68 -3.41
C CYS A 12 -5.43 0.33 -4.45
N GLY A 13 -4.27 0.04 -5.06
CA GLY A 13 -3.60 0.96 -5.98
C GLY A 13 -4.40 1.22 -7.25
N TRP A 14 -4.98 0.19 -7.84
CA TRP A 14 -5.73 0.32 -9.08
C TRP A 14 -6.97 1.20 -8.95
N PRO A 15 -7.93 0.92 -8.07
CA PRO A 15 -9.12 1.77 -7.95
C PRO A 15 -8.79 3.19 -7.48
N THR A 16 -7.75 3.37 -6.65
CA THR A 16 -7.28 4.71 -6.25
C THR A 16 -6.73 5.47 -7.44
N SER A 17 -5.91 4.82 -8.29
CA SER A 17 -5.37 5.46 -9.50
C SER A 17 -6.47 5.88 -10.46
N LEU A 18 -7.47 5.03 -10.68
CA LEU A 18 -8.62 5.36 -11.51
C LEU A 18 -9.41 6.54 -10.94
N LYS A 19 -9.68 6.54 -9.63
CA LYS A 19 -10.41 7.63 -8.96
C LYS A 19 -9.68 8.95 -9.10
N LEU A 20 -8.37 8.98 -8.87
CA LEU A 20 -7.56 10.19 -9.00
C LEU A 20 -7.54 10.71 -10.44
N ALA A 21 -7.42 9.83 -11.44
CA ALA A 21 -7.48 10.22 -12.84
C ALA A 21 -8.87 10.78 -13.22
N ALA A 22 -9.95 10.16 -12.72
CA ALA A 22 -11.33 10.64 -12.94
C ALA A 22 -11.60 12.02 -12.31
N GLU A 23 -10.84 12.40 -11.28
CA GLU A 23 -10.87 13.73 -10.67
C GLU A 23 -9.97 14.76 -11.38
N GLY A 24 -9.43 14.40 -12.53
CA GLY A 24 -8.63 15.31 -13.39
C GLY A 24 -7.17 15.42 -12.98
N HIS A 25 -6.64 14.46 -12.23
CA HIS A 25 -5.21 14.38 -11.93
C HIS A 25 -4.45 13.61 -13.03
N SER A 26 -3.20 14.00 -13.30
CA SER A 26 -2.29 13.21 -14.12
C SER A 26 -1.66 12.13 -13.24
N VAL A 27 -1.94 10.87 -13.52
CA VAL A 27 -1.54 9.74 -12.69
C VAL A 27 -0.49 8.89 -13.39
N VAL A 28 0.62 8.60 -12.70
CA VAL A 28 1.61 7.63 -13.14
C VAL A 28 1.57 6.43 -12.19
N ILE A 29 1.08 5.31 -12.68
CA ILE A 29 1.16 4.02 -11.97
C ILE A 29 2.57 3.47 -12.12
N VAL A 30 3.17 3.09 -11.00
CA VAL A 30 4.47 2.41 -10.95
C VAL A 30 4.31 1.10 -10.23
N ASP A 31 4.68 -0.01 -10.88
CA ASP A 31 4.51 -1.34 -10.32
C ASP A 31 5.54 -2.30 -10.93
N ASN A 32 6.01 -3.27 -10.16
CA ASN A 32 6.87 -4.35 -10.64
C ASN A 32 6.09 -5.63 -11.00
N LEU A 33 4.76 -5.59 -10.88
CA LEU A 33 3.84 -6.69 -11.13
C LEU A 33 4.11 -7.96 -10.31
N SER A 34 4.83 -7.84 -9.20
CA SER A 34 5.18 -8.98 -8.35
C SER A 34 3.96 -9.72 -7.81
N ARG A 35 2.85 -9.02 -7.58
CA ARG A 35 1.61 -9.66 -7.13
C ARG A 35 1.06 -10.66 -8.15
N ARG A 36 1.20 -10.37 -9.45
CA ARG A 36 0.80 -11.31 -10.52
C ARG A 36 1.70 -12.55 -10.54
N ALA A 37 3.02 -12.37 -10.38
CA ALA A 37 3.96 -13.49 -10.29
C ALA A 37 3.69 -14.35 -9.04
N ILE A 38 3.31 -13.76 -7.92
CA ILE A 38 2.92 -14.49 -6.70
C ILE A 38 1.62 -15.28 -6.93
N ASP A 39 0.66 -14.79 -7.70
CA ASP A 39 -0.54 -15.55 -8.06
C ASP A 39 -0.18 -16.85 -8.79
N GLU A 40 0.73 -16.78 -9.75
CA GLU A 40 1.22 -17.94 -10.50
C GLU A 40 1.96 -18.91 -9.57
N GLN A 41 2.86 -18.40 -8.72
CA GLN A 41 3.63 -19.21 -7.77
C GLN A 41 2.73 -19.96 -6.78
N LEU A 42 1.68 -19.33 -6.29
CA LEU A 42 0.76 -19.91 -5.31
C LEU A 42 -0.39 -20.69 -5.97
N SER A 43 -0.45 -20.72 -7.31
CA SER A 43 -1.60 -21.24 -8.05
C SER A 43 -2.94 -20.68 -7.54
N SER A 44 -2.91 -19.43 -7.11
CA SER A 44 -4.07 -18.69 -6.62
C SER A 44 -4.23 -17.41 -7.44
N GLY A 45 -5.44 -17.12 -7.84
CA GLY A 45 -5.72 -15.96 -8.67
C GLY A 45 -6.89 -15.15 -8.15
N SER A 46 -7.13 -14.04 -8.80
CA SER A 46 -8.34 -13.26 -8.58
C SER A 46 -9.56 -14.00 -9.13
N LEU A 47 -10.68 -13.97 -8.41
CA LEU A 47 -11.95 -14.48 -8.91
C LEU A 47 -12.47 -13.65 -10.09
N THR A 48 -12.13 -12.37 -10.13
CA THR A 48 -12.38 -11.50 -11.28
C THR A 48 -11.22 -11.60 -12.29
N ASN A 49 -11.55 -11.54 -13.58
CA ASN A 49 -10.53 -11.55 -14.62
C ASN A 49 -9.77 -10.21 -14.63
N ILE A 50 -8.45 -10.27 -14.43
CA ILE A 50 -7.58 -9.10 -14.43
C ILE A 50 -6.84 -9.02 -15.77
N ALA A 51 -7.24 -8.06 -16.60
CA ALA A 51 -6.65 -7.86 -17.91
C ALA A 51 -5.13 -7.53 -17.81
N PRO A 52 -4.33 -7.82 -18.85
CA PRO A 52 -2.94 -7.39 -18.92
C PRO A 52 -2.80 -5.89 -18.69
N ILE A 53 -1.74 -5.46 -18.02
CA ILE A 53 -1.56 -4.06 -17.60
C ILE A 53 -1.67 -3.08 -18.78
N LYS A 54 -1.11 -3.42 -19.94
CA LYS A 54 -1.22 -2.58 -21.15
C LYS A 54 -2.68 -2.34 -21.54
N GLN A 55 -3.51 -3.36 -21.52
CA GLN A 55 -4.93 -3.29 -21.85
C GLN A 55 -5.70 -2.47 -20.81
N ARG A 56 -5.40 -2.69 -19.50
CA ARG A 56 -5.96 -1.88 -18.40
C ARG A 56 -5.69 -0.39 -18.61
N ILE A 57 -4.45 -0.02 -18.93
CA ILE A 57 -4.05 1.38 -19.14
C ILE A 57 -4.76 1.99 -20.36
N LEU A 58 -4.83 1.28 -21.49
CA LEU A 58 -5.54 1.77 -22.68
C LEU A 58 -7.03 2.03 -22.38
N SER A 59 -7.68 1.11 -21.67
CA SER A 59 -9.07 1.28 -21.24
C SER A 59 -9.22 2.43 -20.23
N ALA A 60 -8.30 2.59 -19.28
CA ALA A 60 -8.32 3.70 -18.33
C ALA A 60 -8.16 5.06 -19.03
N GLN A 61 -7.25 5.17 -19.99
CA GLN A 61 -7.08 6.38 -20.81
C GLN A 61 -8.34 6.73 -21.61
N LYS A 62 -9.04 5.71 -22.10
CA LYS A 62 -10.27 5.90 -22.88
C LYS A 62 -11.47 6.34 -22.03
N PHE A 63 -11.65 5.75 -20.85
CA PHE A 63 -12.88 5.87 -20.08
C PHE A 63 -12.74 6.73 -18.81
N VAL A 64 -11.50 6.95 -18.33
CA VAL A 64 -11.28 7.58 -17.01
C VAL A 64 -10.51 8.89 -17.14
N GLY A 65 -9.30 8.88 -17.71
CA GLY A 65 -8.49 10.11 -17.80
C GLY A 65 -7.00 9.90 -18.01
N ASP A 66 -6.19 10.90 -17.67
CA ASP A 66 -4.73 10.88 -17.86
C ASP A 66 -4.05 9.93 -16.89
N ILE A 67 -3.80 8.73 -17.35
CA ILE A 67 -3.16 7.66 -16.58
C ILE A 67 -2.09 6.95 -17.43
N ARG A 68 -0.93 6.68 -16.84
CA ARG A 68 0.19 6.01 -17.50
C ARG A 68 0.76 4.93 -16.58
N PHE A 69 1.49 4.01 -17.15
CA PHE A 69 2.15 2.93 -16.44
C PHE A 69 3.66 2.94 -16.70
N GLU A 70 4.43 2.71 -15.65
CA GLU A 70 5.87 2.48 -15.72
C GLU A 70 6.23 1.23 -14.89
N PHE A 71 6.94 0.30 -15.52
CA PHE A 71 7.46 -0.87 -14.83
C PHE A 71 8.74 -0.49 -14.06
N LEU A 72 8.70 -0.59 -12.74
CA LEU A 72 9.85 -0.32 -11.89
C LEU A 72 9.73 -1.08 -10.56
N ASP A 73 10.80 -1.73 -10.14
CA ASP A 73 10.95 -2.28 -8.80
C ASP A 73 11.65 -1.25 -7.90
N ILE A 74 10.87 -0.50 -7.14
CA ILE A 74 11.38 0.60 -6.29
C ILE A 74 12.23 0.10 -5.10
N CYS A 75 12.11 -1.18 -4.75
CA CYS A 75 12.98 -1.82 -3.76
C CYS A 75 14.38 -2.05 -4.33
N LYS A 76 14.47 -2.55 -5.56
CA LYS A 76 15.73 -3.01 -6.17
C LYS A 76 16.42 -1.95 -7.02
N ASP A 77 15.68 -0.95 -7.50
CA ASP A 77 16.21 0.09 -8.37
C ASP A 77 15.99 1.52 -7.80
N PRO A 78 16.72 1.90 -6.74
CA PRO A 78 16.62 3.26 -6.18
C PRO A 78 17.09 4.34 -7.17
N ALA A 79 17.98 4.02 -8.12
CA ALA A 79 18.40 4.97 -9.15
C ALA A 79 17.27 5.26 -10.15
N GLY A 80 16.57 4.22 -10.61
CA GLY A 80 15.37 4.34 -11.44
C GLY A 80 14.27 5.14 -10.74
N LEU A 81 14.05 4.91 -9.44
CA LEU A 81 13.11 5.69 -8.63
C LEU A 81 13.49 7.18 -8.61
N GLY A 82 14.77 7.50 -8.37
CA GLY A 82 15.23 8.88 -8.40
C GLY A 82 15.05 9.55 -9.77
N ASN A 83 15.33 8.83 -10.86
CA ASN A 83 15.13 9.32 -12.22
C ASN A 83 13.65 9.55 -12.55
N LEU A 84 12.78 8.64 -12.13
CA LEU A 84 11.33 8.80 -12.24
C LEU A 84 10.85 10.08 -11.55
N LEU A 85 11.21 10.29 -10.28
CA LEU A 85 10.75 11.45 -9.52
C LEU A 85 11.28 12.77 -10.11
N ARG A 86 12.54 12.83 -10.55
CA ARG A 86 13.10 14.02 -11.23
C ARG A 86 12.39 14.34 -12.55
N ARG A 87 12.04 13.32 -13.32
CA ARG A 87 11.33 13.46 -14.60
C ARG A 87 9.88 13.88 -14.39
N GLU A 88 9.19 13.20 -13.50
CA GLU A 88 7.75 13.40 -13.30
C GLU A 88 7.43 14.62 -12.44
N LYS A 89 8.30 14.99 -11.50
CA LYS A 89 8.09 16.10 -10.55
C LYS A 89 6.70 16.05 -9.91
N PRO A 90 6.32 14.96 -9.26
CA PRO A 90 4.97 14.80 -8.72
C PRO A 90 4.74 15.77 -7.56
N HIS A 91 3.48 16.18 -7.36
CA HIS A 91 3.05 16.89 -6.17
C HIS A 91 2.88 15.93 -4.98
N THR A 92 2.50 14.70 -5.28
CA THR A 92 2.23 13.66 -4.28
C THR A 92 2.66 12.30 -4.80
N VAL A 93 3.22 11.50 -3.93
CA VAL A 93 3.39 10.06 -4.13
C VAL A 93 2.45 9.30 -3.21
N VAL A 94 1.81 8.27 -3.75
CA VAL A 94 0.96 7.35 -2.99
C VAL A 94 1.66 6.00 -2.94
N HIS A 95 1.91 5.48 -1.75
CA HIS A 95 2.71 4.27 -1.57
C HIS A 95 1.85 3.07 -1.16
N PHE A 96 1.60 2.18 -2.14
CA PHE A 96 0.94 0.88 -1.98
C PHE A 96 1.84 -0.29 -2.40
N ALA A 97 3.10 -0.02 -2.80
CA ALA A 97 4.02 -1.02 -3.34
C ALA A 97 4.62 -1.92 -2.25
N GLU A 98 3.75 -2.62 -1.53
CA GLU A 98 4.16 -3.51 -0.45
C GLU A 98 3.46 -4.87 -0.54
N GLN A 99 4.14 -5.88 -0.03
CA GLN A 99 3.50 -7.16 0.26
C GLN A 99 2.52 -6.95 1.43
N ARG A 100 1.22 -7.13 1.18
CA ARG A 100 0.12 -6.71 2.04
C ARG A 100 -0.54 -7.81 2.87
N ALA A 101 -0.12 -9.06 2.68
CA ALA A 101 -0.82 -10.19 3.28
C ALA A 101 -0.08 -10.73 4.51
N ALA A 102 -0.71 -10.64 5.67
CA ALA A 102 -0.19 -11.21 6.90
C ALA A 102 0.05 -12.73 6.79
N PRO A 103 -0.90 -13.54 6.25
CA PRO A 103 -0.66 -14.98 6.08
C PRO A 103 0.53 -15.27 5.16
N TYR A 104 0.67 -14.58 4.02
CA TYR A 104 1.81 -14.74 3.13
C TYR A 104 3.14 -14.56 3.85
N SER A 105 3.25 -13.51 4.65
CA SER A 105 4.47 -13.19 5.39
C SER A 105 4.87 -14.23 6.45
N MET A 106 4.02 -15.24 6.68
CA MET A 106 4.23 -16.28 7.69
C MET A 106 4.41 -17.69 7.11
N ILE A 107 4.32 -17.87 5.77
CA ILE A 107 4.41 -19.18 5.11
C ILE A 107 5.79 -19.83 5.33
N GLY A 108 6.86 -19.12 4.98
CA GLY A 108 8.20 -19.68 4.97
C GLY A 108 9.29 -18.61 5.13
N ASP A 109 10.55 -19.04 5.07
CA ASP A 109 11.70 -18.14 5.18
C ASP A 109 11.78 -17.17 4.00
N GLY A 110 11.52 -17.67 2.77
CA GLY A 110 11.52 -16.84 1.57
C GLY A 110 10.50 -15.71 1.63
N GLU A 111 9.27 -16.02 2.01
CA GLU A 111 8.17 -15.04 2.11
C GLU A 111 8.40 -14.03 3.24
N ARG A 112 9.01 -14.46 4.35
CA ARG A 112 9.43 -13.56 5.45
C ARG A 112 10.46 -12.56 4.97
N ARG A 113 11.54 -13.03 4.33
CA ARG A 113 12.61 -12.18 3.78
C ARG A 113 12.06 -11.23 2.73
N TYR A 114 11.32 -11.76 1.75
CA TYR A 114 10.69 -10.94 0.73
C TYR A 114 9.84 -9.82 1.34
N THR A 115 9.03 -10.13 2.35
CA THR A 115 8.16 -9.13 3.00
C THR A 115 8.97 -8.03 3.66
N VAL A 116 10.02 -8.37 4.40
CA VAL A 116 10.89 -7.38 5.07
C VAL A 116 11.64 -6.54 4.03
N ASP A 117 12.33 -7.20 3.10
CA ASP A 117 13.16 -6.52 2.11
C ASP A 117 12.33 -5.60 1.22
N ASN A 118 11.20 -6.10 0.70
CA ASN A 118 10.36 -5.31 -0.18
C ASN A 118 9.72 -4.12 0.54
N ASN A 119 9.09 -4.33 1.69
CA ASN A 119 8.29 -3.30 2.32
C ASN A 119 9.18 -2.19 2.90
N VAL A 120 10.08 -2.54 3.81
CA VAL A 120 10.90 -1.55 4.52
C VAL A 120 11.87 -0.82 3.58
N THR A 121 12.50 -1.55 2.64
CA THR A 121 13.42 -0.93 1.70
C THR A 121 12.70 -0.01 0.71
N SER A 122 11.51 -0.38 0.23
CA SER A 122 10.71 0.49 -0.64
C SER A 122 10.35 1.81 0.04
N THR A 123 9.86 1.74 1.27
CA THR A 123 9.54 2.92 2.09
C THR A 123 10.75 3.81 2.30
N HIS A 124 11.89 3.21 2.68
CA HIS A 124 13.15 3.95 2.84
C HIS A 124 13.59 4.61 1.54
N ASN A 125 13.58 3.88 0.41
CA ASN A 125 14.01 4.41 -0.88
C ASN A 125 13.16 5.60 -1.33
N ILE A 126 11.83 5.56 -1.13
CA ILE A 126 10.93 6.68 -1.43
C ILE A 126 11.32 7.90 -0.61
N CYS A 127 11.45 7.76 0.71
CA CYS A 127 11.81 8.86 1.60
C CYS A 127 13.18 9.45 1.25
N SER A 128 14.18 8.60 1.04
CA SER A 128 15.54 9.01 0.67
C SER A 128 15.54 9.78 -0.65
N ALA A 129 14.87 9.27 -1.69
CA ALA A 129 14.81 9.93 -2.99
C ALA A 129 14.11 11.31 -2.90
N ILE A 130 13.05 11.43 -2.11
CA ILE A 130 12.33 12.70 -1.90
C ILE A 130 13.20 13.72 -1.17
N VAL A 131 14.00 13.31 -0.17
CA VAL A 131 14.96 14.20 0.50
C VAL A 131 15.95 14.82 -0.49
N GLU A 132 16.44 14.02 -1.43
CA GLU A 132 17.45 14.44 -2.41
C GLU A 132 16.85 15.25 -3.58
N ILE A 133 15.56 15.13 -3.86
CA ILE A 133 14.94 15.71 -5.05
C ILE A 133 14.08 16.92 -4.73
N ASP A 134 13.05 16.73 -3.93
CA ASP A 134 12.13 17.82 -3.50
C ASP A 134 11.35 17.41 -2.26
N ARG A 135 11.69 17.97 -1.11
CA ARG A 135 11.02 17.72 0.18
C ARG A 135 9.59 18.23 0.26
N ASN A 136 9.11 18.95 -0.78
CA ASN A 136 7.72 19.41 -0.85
C ASN A 136 6.77 18.35 -1.38
N ILE A 137 7.28 17.26 -1.97
CA ILE A 137 6.46 16.14 -2.40
C ILE A 137 5.76 15.53 -1.17
N ASN A 138 4.44 15.44 -1.22
CA ASN A 138 3.68 14.78 -0.16
C ASN A 138 3.76 13.25 -0.33
N ILE A 139 3.89 12.54 0.77
CA ILE A 139 3.81 11.08 0.82
C ILE A 139 2.49 10.70 1.46
N VAL A 140 1.69 9.88 0.77
CA VAL A 140 0.50 9.22 1.34
C VAL A 140 0.79 7.72 1.35
N HIS A 141 0.83 7.14 2.54
CA HIS A 141 1.11 5.72 2.74
C HIS A 141 -0.11 4.99 3.25
N LEU A 142 -0.27 3.74 2.87
CA LEU A 142 -1.32 2.87 3.38
C LEU A 142 -0.77 1.96 4.48
N GLY A 143 -0.84 2.46 5.71
CA GLY A 143 -0.55 1.71 6.92
C GLY A 143 -1.66 0.72 7.29
N THR A 144 -1.66 0.24 8.50
CA THR A 144 -2.69 -0.69 8.99
C THR A 144 -2.89 -0.58 10.49
N MET A 145 -4.15 -0.70 10.94
CA MET A 145 -4.46 -0.88 12.37
C MET A 145 -3.89 -2.19 12.96
N GLY A 146 -3.55 -3.16 12.11
CA GLY A 146 -2.96 -4.43 12.54
C GLY A 146 -1.62 -4.31 13.26
N VAL A 147 -0.92 -3.17 13.16
CA VAL A 147 0.31 -2.89 13.91
C VAL A 147 0.10 -2.88 15.42
N TYR A 148 -1.11 -2.56 15.87
CA TYR A 148 -1.47 -2.49 17.29
C TYR A 148 -1.87 -3.86 17.88
N GLY A 149 -1.96 -4.89 17.05
CA GLY A 149 -2.40 -6.23 17.45
C GLY A 149 -3.90 -6.30 17.70
N TYR A 150 -4.32 -7.44 18.22
CA TYR A 150 -5.74 -7.75 18.43
C TYR A 150 -6.11 -7.81 19.93
N SER A 151 -5.26 -7.26 20.79
CA SER A 151 -5.51 -7.26 22.24
C SER A 151 -6.50 -6.16 22.61
N LYS A 152 -7.49 -6.52 23.42
CA LYS A 152 -8.46 -5.56 24.00
C LYS A 152 -7.87 -4.70 25.12
N VAL A 153 -6.61 -4.90 25.49
CA VAL A 153 -5.96 -4.25 26.65
C VAL A 153 -5.76 -2.74 26.43
N PHE A 154 -5.64 -2.29 25.19
CA PHE A 154 -5.21 -0.92 24.90
C PHE A 154 -6.34 0.09 24.68
N GLY A 155 -7.62 -0.32 24.72
CA GLY A 155 -8.73 0.62 24.55
C GLY A 155 -8.74 1.33 23.18
N SER A 156 -9.07 2.62 23.19
CA SER A 156 -9.05 3.46 21.99
C SER A 156 -7.64 3.90 21.65
N ILE A 157 -7.29 3.85 20.36
CA ILE A 157 -6.00 4.30 19.84
C ILE A 157 -6.16 5.73 19.33
N PRO A 158 -5.37 6.69 19.85
CA PRO A 158 -5.44 8.07 19.40
C PRO A 158 -4.85 8.24 18.00
N GLU A 159 -5.31 9.26 17.28
CA GLU A 159 -4.64 9.71 16.05
C GLU A 159 -3.34 10.43 16.39
N GLY A 160 -2.33 10.28 15.51
CA GLY A 160 -1.03 10.93 15.66
C GLY A 160 -0.15 10.30 16.75
N TYR A 161 0.64 11.14 17.40
CA TYR A 161 1.58 10.71 18.43
C TYR A 161 0.96 10.82 19.84
N LEU A 162 1.44 9.94 20.73
CA LEU A 162 1.17 10.10 22.15
C LEU A 162 2.10 11.15 22.76
N ASN A 163 1.54 12.12 23.45
CA ASN A 163 2.32 12.99 24.31
C ASN A 163 2.49 12.30 25.68
N ILE A 164 3.71 11.98 26.03
CA ILE A 164 4.06 11.33 27.31
C ILE A 164 4.94 12.24 28.14
N GLN A 165 4.75 12.22 29.47
CA GLN A 165 5.66 12.87 30.39
C GLN A 165 6.60 11.84 31.04
N ILE A 166 7.89 12.08 30.90
CA ILE A 166 8.92 11.25 31.55
C ILE A 166 9.07 11.69 33.00
N LYS A 167 8.59 10.88 33.95
CA LYS A 167 8.53 11.21 35.38
C LYS A 167 9.85 11.69 35.97
N SER A 168 10.97 11.09 35.56
CA SER A 168 12.31 11.44 36.07
C SER A 168 12.80 12.82 35.67
N THR A 169 12.41 13.30 34.50
CA THR A 169 12.87 14.57 33.92
C THR A 169 11.79 15.63 33.87
N LYS A 170 10.52 15.26 34.07
CA LYS A 170 9.32 16.10 33.87
C LYS A 170 9.25 16.72 32.47
N LYS A 171 9.91 16.10 31.50
CA LYS A 171 9.88 16.52 30.09
C LYS A 171 8.80 15.77 29.34
N ASP A 172 8.10 16.50 28.47
CA ASP A 172 7.15 15.92 27.54
C ASP A 172 7.86 15.39 26.29
N ALA A 173 7.36 14.30 25.74
CA ALA A 173 7.87 13.70 24.50
C ALA A 173 6.71 13.14 23.68
N ASP A 174 6.76 13.41 22.37
CA ASP A 174 5.84 12.80 21.41
C ASP A 174 6.42 11.46 20.93
N VAL A 175 5.69 10.39 21.15
CA VAL A 175 6.08 9.02 20.81
C VAL A 175 5.01 8.33 19.97
N LEU A 176 5.42 7.37 19.17
CA LEU A 176 4.47 6.49 18.49
C LEU A 176 3.70 5.66 19.51
N TYR A 177 2.42 5.36 19.20
CA TYR A 177 1.64 4.44 20.01
C TYR A 177 2.27 3.05 20.02
N LEU A 178 2.14 2.34 21.13
CA LEU A 178 2.76 1.02 21.34
C LEU A 178 2.28 0.01 20.29
N ALA A 179 3.22 -0.63 19.60
CA ALA A 179 2.93 -1.68 18.64
C ALA A 179 2.93 -3.07 19.29
N ASN A 180 2.09 -3.96 18.74
CA ASN A 180 2.05 -5.38 19.08
C ASN A 180 1.75 -6.21 17.83
N PRO A 181 2.64 -6.20 16.82
CA PRO A 181 2.37 -6.81 15.51
C PRO A 181 2.24 -8.33 15.61
N GLY A 182 1.18 -8.88 15.00
CA GLY A 182 0.90 -10.32 14.97
C GLY A 182 1.50 -11.07 13.78
N SER A 183 2.25 -10.42 12.89
CA SER A 183 2.93 -11.06 11.75
C SER A 183 4.12 -10.21 11.28
N ILE A 184 4.95 -10.80 10.41
CA ILE A 184 6.06 -10.07 9.74
C ILE A 184 5.52 -8.87 8.95
N TYR A 185 4.40 -9.04 8.22
CA TYR A 185 3.76 -7.93 7.54
C TYR A 185 3.41 -6.77 8.49
N HIS A 186 2.73 -7.05 9.59
CA HIS A 186 2.38 -6.00 10.56
C HIS A 186 3.62 -5.37 11.20
N MET A 187 4.67 -6.16 11.40
CA MET A 187 5.96 -5.66 11.89
C MET A 187 6.58 -4.67 10.87
N THR A 188 6.60 -5.01 9.57
CA THR A 188 7.13 -4.08 8.56
C THR A 188 6.34 -2.79 8.50
N LYS A 189 5.01 -2.85 8.63
CA LYS A 189 4.17 -1.65 8.68
C LYS A 189 4.46 -0.74 9.90
N TYR A 190 4.85 -1.31 11.02
CA TYR A 190 5.31 -0.51 12.16
C TYR A 190 6.71 0.06 11.95
N LEU A 191 7.60 -0.68 11.29
CA LEU A 191 8.91 -0.16 10.88
C LEU A 191 8.78 1.02 9.92
N ASP A 192 7.79 1.00 9.01
CA ASP A 192 7.49 2.14 8.13
C ASP A 192 7.11 3.40 8.94
N GLN A 193 6.32 3.26 10.00
CA GLN A 193 5.99 4.39 10.89
C GLN A 193 7.27 5.00 11.53
N LEU A 194 8.21 4.15 11.95
CA LEU A 194 9.50 4.60 12.49
C LEU A 194 10.34 5.32 11.43
N VAL A 195 10.40 4.77 10.21
CA VAL A 195 11.06 5.42 9.06
C VAL A 195 10.44 6.79 8.81
N PHE A 196 9.11 6.87 8.71
CA PHE A 196 8.39 8.12 8.48
C PHE A 196 8.61 9.16 9.58
N GLN A 197 8.54 8.73 10.84
CA GLN A 197 8.82 9.62 11.98
C GLN A 197 10.25 10.16 11.90
N PHE A 198 11.22 9.31 11.58
CA PHE A 198 12.62 9.69 11.46
C PHE A 198 12.83 10.71 10.33
N TYR A 199 12.28 10.45 9.14
CA TYR A 199 12.41 11.34 7.99
C TYR A 199 11.65 12.67 8.17
N ASN A 200 10.48 12.64 8.79
CA ASN A 200 9.76 13.87 9.14
C ASN A 200 10.57 14.73 10.11
N LYS A 201 11.09 14.16 11.20
CA LYS A 201 11.85 14.90 12.22
C LYS A 201 13.17 15.49 11.69
N ASN A 202 13.88 14.77 10.82
CA ASN A 202 15.21 15.17 10.39
C ASN A 202 15.21 16.00 9.10
N TRP A 203 14.26 15.79 8.20
CA TRP A 203 14.20 16.48 6.91
C TRP A 203 12.89 17.19 6.61
N GLY A 204 11.93 17.12 7.50
CA GLY A 204 10.65 17.81 7.37
C GLY A 204 9.74 17.24 6.27
N LEU A 205 9.87 15.95 5.94
CA LEU A 205 9.02 15.33 4.93
C LEU A 205 7.55 15.39 5.36
N LYS A 206 6.69 15.68 4.39
CA LYS A 206 5.23 15.74 4.57
C LYS A 206 4.65 14.35 4.34
N ILE A 207 4.25 13.66 5.40
CA ILE A 207 3.82 12.27 5.35
C ILE A 207 2.45 12.13 6.01
N THR A 208 1.54 11.45 5.31
CA THR A 208 0.26 11.00 5.84
C THR A 208 0.26 9.47 5.82
N ASP A 209 0.26 8.85 6.99
CA ASP A 209 0.18 7.40 7.15
C ASP A 209 -1.25 7.01 7.56
N LEU A 210 -1.94 6.29 6.67
CA LEU A 210 -3.35 5.91 6.83
C LEU A 210 -3.45 4.54 7.50
N HIS A 211 -3.76 4.49 8.78
CA HIS A 211 -3.95 3.23 9.51
C HIS A 211 -5.33 2.65 9.24
N GLN A 212 -5.45 1.99 8.11
CA GLN A 212 -6.72 1.43 7.66
C GLN A 212 -7.12 0.15 8.41
N GLY A 213 -8.41 -0.10 8.45
CA GLY A 213 -8.99 -1.41 8.76
C GLY A 213 -9.00 -2.34 7.55
N ILE A 214 -10.01 -3.20 7.44
CA ILE A 214 -10.14 -4.15 6.33
C ILE A 214 -10.70 -3.43 5.10
N VAL A 215 -9.95 -3.44 4.00
CA VAL A 215 -10.45 -3.02 2.68
C VAL A 215 -11.06 -4.24 1.99
N TRP A 216 -12.26 -4.10 1.46
CA TRP A 216 -13.01 -5.19 0.82
C TRP A 216 -13.83 -4.69 -0.37
N GLY A 217 -14.38 -5.63 -1.15
CA GLY A 217 -15.13 -5.31 -2.35
C GLY A 217 -14.25 -5.13 -3.58
N THR A 218 -14.86 -4.95 -4.74
CA THR A 218 -14.18 -4.86 -6.04
C THR A 218 -14.70 -3.74 -6.91
N GLU A 219 -15.89 -3.24 -6.62
CA GLU A 219 -16.58 -2.29 -7.47
C GLU A 219 -16.44 -0.85 -6.98
N THR A 220 -16.06 0.01 -7.90
CA THR A 220 -16.17 1.47 -7.78
C THR A 220 -16.79 2.01 -9.06
N ALA A 221 -17.22 3.26 -9.04
CA ALA A 221 -17.77 3.90 -10.23
C ALA A 221 -16.82 3.79 -11.45
N GLN A 222 -15.49 3.81 -11.22
CA GLN A 222 -14.50 3.73 -12.30
C GLN A 222 -14.22 2.30 -12.74
N THR A 223 -14.15 1.35 -11.81
CA THR A 223 -13.85 -0.06 -12.14
C THR A 223 -15.00 -0.73 -12.90
N SER A 224 -16.22 -0.18 -12.83
CA SER A 224 -17.40 -0.68 -13.53
C SER A 224 -17.59 -0.11 -14.94
N LEU A 225 -16.75 0.83 -15.38
CA LEU A 225 -16.90 1.48 -16.71
C LEU A 225 -16.57 0.55 -17.88
N ALA A 226 -15.69 -0.42 -17.69
CA ALA A 226 -15.32 -1.40 -18.70
C ALA A 226 -14.76 -2.69 -18.06
N PRO A 227 -14.86 -3.85 -18.73
CA PRO A 227 -14.33 -5.12 -18.21
C PRO A 227 -12.83 -5.08 -17.88
N ASP A 228 -12.04 -4.35 -18.69
CA ASP A 228 -10.60 -4.23 -18.47
C ASP A 228 -10.22 -3.40 -17.23
N LEU A 229 -11.15 -2.64 -16.69
CA LEU A 229 -10.95 -1.82 -15.49
C LEU A 229 -11.28 -2.56 -14.20
N THR A 230 -11.78 -3.78 -14.30
CA THR A 230 -12.16 -4.61 -13.14
C THR A 230 -11.05 -4.71 -12.12
N ASN A 231 -11.40 -4.58 -10.83
CA ASN A 231 -10.47 -4.77 -9.73
C ASN A 231 -10.38 -6.25 -9.31
N ARG A 232 -9.28 -6.58 -8.62
CA ARG A 232 -9.05 -7.92 -8.07
C ARG A 232 -10.09 -8.29 -7.03
N PHE A 233 -10.46 -9.56 -7.00
CA PHE A 233 -11.22 -10.16 -5.92
C PHE A 233 -10.45 -11.37 -5.39
N ASP A 234 -9.57 -11.13 -4.41
CA ASP A 234 -8.84 -12.19 -3.73
C ASP A 234 -9.76 -12.82 -2.66
N TYR A 235 -9.93 -14.14 -2.71
CA TYR A 235 -10.85 -14.90 -1.86
C TYR A 235 -10.19 -16.09 -1.15
N ASP A 236 -8.92 -16.34 -1.45
CA ASP A 236 -8.13 -17.43 -0.86
C ASP A 236 -7.74 -17.16 0.60
N GLY A 237 -7.12 -18.15 1.25
CA GLY A 237 -6.69 -18.07 2.65
C GLY A 237 -5.46 -17.17 2.89
N ILE A 238 -4.78 -16.72 1.84
CA ILE A 238 -3.54 -15.96 1.93
C ILE A 238 -3.79 -14.46 1.68
N TYR A 239 -4.39 -14.13 0.53
CA TYR A 239 -4.64 -12.76 0.11
C TYR A 239 -6.09 -12.31 0.25
N GLY A 240 -7.03 -13.24 0.38
CA GLY A 240 -8.43 -12.94 0.56
C GLY A 240 -8.70 -12.27 1.92
N THR A 241 -9.34 -11.10 1.90
CA THR A 241 -9.81 -10.49 3.14
C THR A 241 -10.96 -11.29 3.74
N VAL A 242 -11.19 -11.20 5.04
CA VAL A 242 -12.26 -11.95 5.71
C VAL A 242 -13.64 -11.70 5.06
N MET A 243 -13.94 -10.47 4.69
CA MET A 243 -15.21 -10.12 4.04
C MET A 243 -15.32 -10.74 2.65
N ASN A 244 -14.26 -10.66 1.83
CA ASN A 244 -14.26 -11.29 0.51
C ASN A 244 -14.44 -12.81 0.59
N ARG A 245 -13.77 -13.45 1.56
CA ARG A 245 -13.93 -14.90 1.80
C ARG A 245 -15.37 -15.24 2.21
N PHE A 246 -15.95 -14.49 3.14
CA PHE A 246 -17.35 -14.71 3.57
C PHE A 246 -18.32 -14.53 2.42
N ILE A 247 -18.15 -13.51 1.59
CA ILE A 247 -19.00 -13.31 0.40
C ILE A 247 -18.88 -14.51 -0.55
N SER A 248 -17.66 -14.99 -0.84
CA SER A 248 -17.47 -16.14 -1.71
C SER A 248 -18.06 -17.41 -1.12
N GLN A 249 -17.88 -17.67 0.16
CA GLN A 249 -18.42 -18.82 0.86
C GLN A 249 -19.96 -18.80 0.87
N ALA A 250 -20.55 -17.67 1.24
CA ALA A 250 -22.01 -17.50 1.27
C ALA A 250 -22.63 -17.67 -0.13
N ALA A 251 -22.03 -17.11 -1.17
CA ALA A 251 -22.49 -17.24 -2.55
C ALA A 251 -22.47 -18.70 -3.05
N ASN A 252 -21.60 -19.56 -2.48
CA ASN A 252 -21.52 -20.98 -2.79
C ASN A 252 -22.27 -21.88 -1.78
N GLY A 253 -23.07 -21.31 -0.89
CA GLY A 253 -23.83 -22.06 0.12
C GLY A 253 -22.94 -22.72 1.19
N MET A 254 -21.70 -22.24 1.37
CA MET A 254 -20.77 -22.74 2.37
C MET A 254 -20.92 -22.00 3.70
N VAL A 255 -20.55 -22.67 4.79
CA VAL A 255 -20.48 -22.00 6.11
C VAL A 255 -19.29 -21.01 6.09
N CYS A 256 -19.54 -19.79 6.60
CA CYS A 256 -18.49 -18.75 6.70
C CYS A 256 -17.51 -19.08 7.84
N HIS A 257 -16.25 -19.17 7.51
CA HIS A 257 -15.15 -19.46 8.44
C HIS A 257 -14.04 -18.41 8.41
#